data_62cf3577dcda41bd90704e9bfda75bd4
#
_entry.id   62cf3577dcda41bd90704e9bfda75bd4
#
_cell.length_a   1.000
_cell.length_b   1.000
_cell.length_c   1.000
_cell.angle_alpha   90.00
_cell.angle_beta   90.00
_cell.angle_gamma   90.00
#
_symmetry.space_group_name_H-M   'P 1'
#
loop_
_entity.id
_entity.type
_entity.pdbx_description
1 polymer ?
#
loop_
_entity_poly.entity_id
_entity_poly.type
_entity_poly.pdbx_seq_one_letter_code
_entity_poly.pdbx_strand_id
1 'polypeptide(L)'
;GMGGMPPGIYESTAGLGKVEVLEDGRLVVPGQKQLLAGAALPIGVGIAKVIEYAELSLESAVNMASLGPARLLGYHLPKFEVGAKADLVFFNIVDGEFQVVATVNAGEVVFQKDRN
;
A
#
# COMPACT_ATOMS: atom_id res chain seq x y z
N GLY A 1 2.93 7.03 0.27
CA GLY A 1 2.96 7.36 1.68
C GLY A 1 4.34 7.22 2.29
N MET A 2 4.51 7.76 3.47
CA MET A 2 5.77 7.69 4.23
C MET A 2 5.83 6.47 5.16
N GLY A 3 4.89 5.54 5.05
CA GLY A 3 4.92 4.29 5.80
C GLY A 3 6.18 3.49 5.48
N GLY A 4 6.86 2.99 6.50
CA GLY A 4 8.13 2.25 6.36
C GLY A 4 9.39 3.11 6.26
N MET A 5 9.28 4.44 6.30
CA MET A 5 10.45 5.31 6.45
C MET A 5 11.03 5.20 7.86
N PRO A 6 12.35 5.33 8.02
CA PRO A 6 12.98 5.40 9.35
C PRO A 6 12.40 6.52 10.21
N PRO A 7 12.47 6.42 11.56
CA PRO A 7 12.07 7.50 12.43
C PRO A 7 12.78 8.81 12.09
N GLY A 8 12.04 9.92 12.05
CA GLY A 8 12.58 11.23 11.66
C GLY A 8 11.51 12.20 11.19
N ILE A 9 11.94 13.43 10.88
CA ILE A 9 11.08 14.49 10.34
C ILE A 9 11.34 14.63 8.84
N TYR A 10 10.27 14.61 8.05
CA TYR A 10 10.30 14.65 6.60
C TYR A 10 9.40 15.77 6.07
N GLU A 11 9.78 16.35 4.93
CA GLU A 11 8.91 17.27 4.18
C GLU A 11 7.84 16.48 3.45
N SER A 12 6.57 16.88 3.60
CA SER A 12 5.48 16.27 2.86
C SER A 12 5.50 16.73 1.40
N THR A 13 5.54 15.79 0.46
CA THR A 13 5.47 16.06 -0.98
C THR A 13 4.12 16.65 -1.42
N ALA A 14 3.08 16.50 -0.59
CA ALA A 14 1.74 17.04 -0.85
C ALA A 14 1.56 18.51 -0.41
N GLY A 15 2.62 19.20 -0.01
CA GLY A 15 2.55 20.58 0.47
C GLY A 15 1.86 20.75 1.82
N LEU A 16 1.68 19.67 2.57
CA LEU A 16 1.04 19.67 3.90
C LEU A 16 2.00 20.02 5.05
N GLY A 17 3.22 20.50 4.73
CA GLY A 17 4.24 20.82 5.71
C GLY A 17 5.06 19.58 6.13
N LYS A 18 5.54 19.58 7.37
CA LYS A 18 6.39 18.50 7.90
C LYS A 18 5.57 17.38 8.52
N VAL A 19 6.10 16.16 8.41
CA VAL A 19 5.57 14.94 9.01
C VAL A 19 6.65 14.28 9.84
N GLU A 20 6.33 13.78 11.01
CA GLU A 20 7.25 13.03 11.86
C GLU A 20 6.87 11.54 11.83
N VAL A 21 7.84 10.68 11.52
CA VAL A 21 7.76 9.24 11.70
C VAL A 21 8.28 8.91 13.08
N LEU A 22 7.46 8.31 13.93
CA LEU A 22 7.84 7.88 15.27
C LEU A 22 8.55 6.52 15.25
N GLU A 23 9.18 6.17 16.37
CA GLU A 23 9.83 4.86 16.55
C GLU A 23 8.86 3.66 16.37
N ASP A 24 7.59 3.86 16.68
CA ASP A 24 6.53 2.86 16.47
C ASP A 24 5.95 2.85 15.04
N GLY A 25 6.50 3.65 14.14
CA GLY A 25 6.12 3.78 12.74
C GLY A 25 4.95 4.71 12.47
N ARG A 26 4.27 5.25 13.50
CA ARG A 26 3.16 6.20 13.28
C ARG A 26 3.64 7.47 12.62
N LEU A 27 2.80 8.02 11.73
CA LEU A 27 2.99 9.32 11.12
C LEU A 27 2.18 10.36 11.89
N VAL A 28 2.86 11.37 12.41
CA VAL A 28 2.25 12.42 13.24
C VAL A 28 2.65 13.81 12.78
N VAL A 29 1.93 14.81 13.24
CA VAL A 29 2.33 16.21 13.09
C VAL A 29 3.49 16.48 14.04
N PRO A 30 4.63 17.03 13.59
CA PRO A 30 5.78 17.29 14.45
C PRO A 30 5.41 18.14 15.69
N GLY A 31 5.81 17.68 16.87
CA GLY A 31 5.46 18.32 18.13
C GLY A 31 4.03 18.06 18.62
N GLN A 32 3.20 17.35 17.87
CA GLN A 32 1.81 17.02 18.21
C GLN A 32 1.55 15.51 18.01
N LYS A 33 2.21 14.68 18.82
CA LYS A 33 2.19 13.21 18.70
C LYS A 33 0.79 12.56 18.77
N GLN A 34 -0.22 13.30 19.26
CA GLN A 34 -1.63 12.89 19.29
C GLN A 34 -2.35 13.10 17.94
N LEU A 35 -1.78 13.90 17.02
CA LEU A 35 -2.36 14.16 15.70
C LEU A 35 -1.68 13.31 14.64
N LEU A 36 -2.45 12.37 14.09
CA LEU A 36 -1.98 11.56 12.96
C LEU A 36 -1.88 12.41 11.68
N ALA A 37 -0.76 12.27 10.98
CA ALA A 37 -0.50 12.98 9.72
C ALA A 37 -0.70 12.10 8.48
N GLY A 38 -1.13 10.86 8.65
CA GLY A 38 -1.40 9.95 7.55
C GLY A 38 -1.36 8.48 7.96
N ALA A 39 -1.59 7.61 6.98
CA ALA A 39 -1.52 6.17 7.18
C ALA A 39 -0.05 5.72 7.25
N ALA A 40 0.27 4.93 8.26
CA ALA A 40 1.61 4.40 8.51
C ALA A 40 1.85 3.03 7.87
N LEU A 41 0.76 2.29 7.57
CA LEU A 41 0.84 0.92 7.08
C LEU A 41 0.68 0.84 5.55
N PRO A 42 1.32 -0.14 4.90
CA PRO A 42 1.15 -0.40 3.48
C PRO A 42 -0.31 -0.73 3.14
N ILE A 43 -0.73 -0.42 1.89
CA ILE A 43 -2.11 -0.66 1.42
C ILE A 43 -2.53 -2.14 1.51
N GLY A 44 -1.60 -3.07 1.40
CA GLY A 44 -1.87 -4.50 1.57
C GLY A 44 -2.47 -4.85 2.92
N VAL A 45 -2.03 -4.18 4.00
CA VAL A 45 -2.62 -4.34 5.34
C VAL A 45 -4.08 -3.90 5.32
N GLY A 46 -4.40 -2.79 4.63
CA GLY A 46 -5.78 -2.33 4.44
C GLY A 46 -6.64 -3.35 3.69
N ILE A 47 -6.10 -4.00 2.65
CA ILE A 47 -6.78 -5.07 1.91
C ILE A 47 -7.15 -6.23 2.86
N ALA A 48 -6.19 -6.73 3.64
CA ALA A 48 -6.44 -7.81 4.58
C ALA A 48 -7.48 -7.42 5.64
N LYS A 49 -7.38 -6.22 6.19
CA LYS A 49 -8.30 -5.74 7.23
C LYS A 49 -9.73 -5.48 6.72
N VAL A 50 -9.93 -5.00 5.51
CA VAL A 50 -11.27 -4.80 4.97
C VAL A 50 -11.95 -6.14 4.65
N ILE A 51 -11.19 -7.16 4.27
CA ILE A 51 -11.72 -8.53 4.14
C ILE A 51 -12.17 -9.05 5.51
N GLU A 52 -11.33 -8.91 6.54
CA GLU A 52 -11.61 -9.39 7.89
C GLU A 52 -12.81 -8.69 8.53
N TYR A 53 -12.88 -7.35 8.47
CA TYR A 53 -13.85 -6.58 9.23
C TYR A 53 -15.16 -6.31 8.48
N ALA A 54 -15.11 -6.22 7.16
CA ALA A 54 -16.28 -5.95 6.33
C ALA A 54 -16.76 -7.17 5.53
N GLU A 55 -16.13 -8.34 5.74
CA GLU A 55 -16.47 -9.60 5.08
C GLU A 55 -16.53 -9.49 3.54
N LEU A 56 -15.69 -8.60 2.97
CA LEU A 56 -15.62 -8.40 1.53
C LEU A 56 -14.85 -9.52 0.84
N SER A 57 -15.20 -9.77 -0.43
CA SER A 57 -14.40 -10.65 -1.27
C SER A 57 -13.02 -10.07 -1.53
N LEU A 58 -12.02 -10.93 -1.78
CA LEU A 58 -10.67 -10.52 -2.17
C LEU A 58 -10.71 -9.58 -3.39
N GLU A 59 -11.52 -9.91 -4.39
CA GLU A 59 -11.69 -9.08 -5.59
C GLU A 59 -12.17 -7.66 -5.24
N SER A 60 -13.19 -7.54 -4.40
CA SER A 60 -13.71 -6.24 -3.96
C SER A 60 -12.66 -5.44 -3.21
N ALA A 61 -11.95 -6.06 -2.28
CA ALA A 61 -10.91 -5.41 -1.48
C ALA A 61 -9.73 -4.92 -2.35
N VAL A 62 -9.27 -5.74 -3.30
CA VAL A 62 -8.22 -5.37 -4.25
C VAL A 62 -8.69 -4.25 -5.18
N ASN A 63 -9.94 -4.30 -5.68
CA ASN A 63 -10.50 -3.25 -6.53
C ASN A 63 -10.63 -1.91 -5.79
N MET A 64 -10.95 -1.92 -4.50
CA MET A 64 -10.94 -0.70 -3.66
C MET A 64 -9.54 -0.09 -3.52
N ALA A 65 -8.51 -0.91 -3.51
CA ALA A 65 -7.11 -0.47 -3.38
C ALA A 65 -6.44 -0.12 -4.72
N SER A 66 -7.04 -0.47 -5.85
CA SER A 66 -6.44 -0.32 -7.19
C SER A 66 -7.36 0.35 -8.20
N LEU A 67 -8.36 -0.34 -8.73
CA LEU A 67 -9.26 0.17 -9.79
C LEU A 67 -10.04 1.42 -9.36
N GLY A 68 -10.50 1.48 -8.13
CA GLY A 68 -11.23 2.62 -7.60
C GLY A 68 -10.39 3.90 -7.64
N PRO A 69 -9.22 3.95 -6.96
CA PRO A 69 -8.31 5.09 -7.01
C PRO A 69 -7.84 5.43 -8.42
N ALA A 70 -7.50 4.42 -9.24
CA ALA A 70 -7.07 4.64 -10.62
C ALA A 70 -8.14 5.37 -11.44
N ARG A 71 -9.39 4.92 -11.37
CA ARG A 71 -10.52 5.58 -12.06
C ARG A 71 -10.71 7.02 -11.59
N LEU A 72 -10.62 7.26 -10.28
CA LEU A 72 -10.76 8.60 -9.71
C LEU A 72 -9.69 9.56 -10.24
N LEU A 73 -8.46 9.05 -10.41
CA LEU A 73 -7.31 9.82 -10.92
C LEU A 73 -7.22 9.85 -12.46
N GLY A 74 -8.16 9.20 -13.16
CA GLY A 74 -8.15 9.14 -14.63
C GLY A 74 -7.13 8.16 -15.20
N TYR A 75 -6.54 7.28 -14.38
CA TYR A 75 -5.64 6.23 -14.86
C TYR A 75 -6.41 5.02 -15.38
N HIS A 76 -5.91 4.42 -16.48
CA HIS A 76 -6.40 3.15 -16.99
C HIS A 76 -5.44 2.06 -16.55
N LEU A 77 -5.90 1.18 -15.67
CA LEU A 77 -5.15 -0.01 -15.31
C LEU A 77 -5.26 -1.05 -16.43
N PRO A 78 -4.15 -1.74 -16.76
CA PRO A 78 -4.20 -2.80 -17.75
C PRO A 78 -5.12 -3.93 -17.27
N LYS A 79 -5.82 -4.54 -18.22
CA LYS A 79 -6.57 -5.76 -17.94
C LYS A 79 -5.62 -6.92 -17.75
N PHE A 80 -6.06 -7.92 -16.97
CA PHE A 80 -5.32 -9.16 -16.81
C PHE A 80 -5.58 -10.08 -18.03
N GLU A 81 -4.89 -9.78 -19.14
CA GLU A 81 -5.05 -10.50 -20.41
C GLU A 81 -3.70 -10.58 -21.15
N VAL A 82 -3.58 -11.56 -22.05
CA VAL A 82 -2.38 -11.73 -22.88
C VAL A 82 -2.15 -10.50 -23.76
N GLY A 83 -0.93 -9.96 -23.75
CA GLY A 83 -0.55 -8.75 -24.49
C GLY A 83 -0.71 -7.45 -23.67
N ALA A 84 -1.31 -7.50 -22.49
CA ALA A 84 -1.37 -6.34 -21.60
C ALA A 84 -0.02 -6.11 -20.90
N LYS A 85 0.23 -4.86 -20.45
CA LYS A 85 1.39 -4.52 -19.63
C LYS A 85 1.37 -5.33 -18.33
N ALA A 86 2.46 -6.04 -18.05
CA ALA A 86 2.57 -6.86 -16.87
C ALA A 86 3.01 -6.02 -15.65
N ASP A 87 2.05 -5.40 -14.97
CA ASP A 87 2.20 -4.77 -13.66
C ASP A 87 1.44 -5.64 -12.66
N LEU A 88 2.13 -6.54 -11.95
CA LEU A 88 1.53 -7.60 -11.16
C LEU A 88 2.12 -7.64 -9.75
N VAL A 89 1.29 -8.02 -8.79
CA VAL A 89 1.74 -8.37 -7.44
C VAL A 89 1.27 -9.78 -7.09
N PHE A 90 2.20 -10.61 -6.63
CA PHE A 90 1.92 -11.94 -6.10
C PHE A 90 1.97 -11.86 -4.58
N PHE A 91 0.93 -12.33 -3.93
CA PHE A 91 0.82 -12.24 -2.48
C PHE A 91 0.02 -13.41 -1.90
N ASN A 92 0.19 -13.62 -0.60
CA ASN A 92 -0.64 -14.49 0.22
C ASN A 92 -1.31 -13.65 1.32
N ILE A 93 -2.46 -14.11 1.80
CA ILE A 93 -3.05 -13.65 3.06
C ILE A 93 -3.02 -14.84 4.00
N VAL A 94 -2.18 -14.74 5.03
CA VAL A 94 -1.97 -15.81 6.03
C VAL A 94 -2.25 -15.20 7.41
N ASP A 95 -3.16 -15.79 8.15
CA ASP A 95 -3.56 -15.33 9.50
C ASP A 95 -3.93 -13.82 9.54
N GLY A 96 -4.59 -13.33 8.49
CA GLY A 96 -4.99 -11.93 8.37
C GLY A 96 -3.85 -10.97 8.00
N GLU A 97 -2.66 -11.48 7.67
CA GLU A 97 -1.52 -10.70 7.21
C GLU A 97 -1.36 -10.76 5.69
N PHE A 98 -1.20 -9.59 5.06
CA PHE A 98 -0.91 -9.46 3.65
C PHE A 98 0.60 -9.58 3.41
N GLN A 99 1.02 -10.65 2.73
CA GLN A 99 2.43 -10.94 2.49
C GLN A 99 2.73 -10.92 0.99
N VAL A 100 3.50 -9.93 0.53
CA VAL A 100 3.98 -9.88 -0.85
C VAL A 100 5.03 -10.96 -1.07
N VAL A 101 4.84 -11.75 -2.12
CA VAL A 101 5.76 -12.82 -2.57
C VAL A 101 6.64 -12.32 -3.70
N ALA A 102 6.05 -11.64 -4.67
CA ALA A 102 6.78 -11.04 -5.78
C ALA A 102 6.05 -9.83 -6.35
N THR A 103 6.78 -8.91 -6.94
CA THR A 103 6.24 -7.78 -7.69
C THR A 103 6.89 -7.71 -9.06
N VAL A 104 6.05 -7.55 -10.09
CA VAL A 104 6.46 -7.35 -11.47
C VAL A 104 6.03 -5.96 -11.91
N ASN A 105 6.93 -5.19 -12.48
CA ASN A 105 6.66 -3.88 -13.05
C ASN A 105 7.13 -3.85 -14.50
N ALA A 106 6.22 -3.56 -15.41
CA ALA A 106 6.47 -3.55 -16.85
C ALA A 106 7.12 -4.85 -17.38
N GLY A 107 6.77 -5.99 -16.78
CA GLY A 107 7.31 -7.29 -17.16
C GLY A 107 8.60 -7.69 -16.44
N GLU A 108 9.21 -6.80 -15.67
CA GLU A 108 10.42 -7.08 -14.89
C GLU A 108 10.10 -7.39 -13.43
N VAL A 109 10.72 -8.43 -12.87
CA VAL A 109 10.61 -8.76 -11.45
C VAL A 109 11.42 -7.74 -10.64
N VAL A 110 10.73 -6.82 -9.94
CA VAL A 110 11.37 -5.77 -9.13
C VAL A 110 11.49 -6.12 -7.65
N PHE A 111 10.76 -7.13 -7.22
CA PHE A 111 10.84 -7.70 -5.88
C PHE A 111 10.50 -9.18 -5.91
N GLN A 112 11.24 -9.98 -5.17
CA GLN A 112 10.93 -11.38 -4.90
C GLN A 112 11.39 -11.73 -3.50
N LYS A 113 10.49 -12.31 -2.69
CA LYS A 113 10.81 -12.81 -1.36
C LYS A 113 11.68 -14.05 -1.49
N ASP A 114 12.80 -14.09 -0.77
CA ASP A 114 13.67 -15.26 -0.73
C ASP A 114 12.88 -16.49 -0.27
N ARG A 115 13.08 -17.60 -0.98
CA ARG A 115 12.57 -18.90 -0.53
C ARG A 115 13.46 -19.40 0.60
N ASN A 116 13.00 -19.25 1.82
CA ASN A 116 13.54 -20.01 2.95
C ASN A 116 13.03 -21.44 2.93
#